data_2be02eeec413e31c89ce699343ba74af
#
_entry.id   2be02eeec413e31c89ce699343ba74af
#
_cell.length_a   1.000
_cell.length_b   1.000
_cell.length_c   1.000
_cell.angle_alpha   90.00
_cell.angle_beta   90.00
_cell.angle_gamma   90.00
#
_symmetry.space_group_name_H-M   'P 1'
#
loop_
_entity.id
_entity.type
_entity.pdbx_description
1 polymer ?
#
loop_
_entity_poly.entity_id
_entity_poly.type
_entity_poly.pdbx_seq_one_letter_code
_entity_poly.pdbx_strand_id
1 'polypeptide(L)' 'METFNELPVAVEAKDYGGRIEAGTWLKESAAERINLGAVAGLVIAKRRGVTDPGSQIVLMEVRDLVAILTGKRPE' A
#
# COMPACT_ATOMS: atom_id res chain seq x y z
N MET A 1 2.68 -11.01 3.54
CA MET A 1 3.48 -10.00 2.80
C MET A 1 3.57 -10.39 1.34
N GLU A 2 3.28 -9.43 0.48
CA GLU A 2 3.32 -9.66 -0.96
C GLU A 2 4.69 -9.36 -1.53
N THR A 3 4.91 -9.73 -2.80
CA THR A 3 6.14 -9.39 -3.50
C THR A 3 5.85 -8.75 -4.85
N PHE A 4 6.75 -7.87 -5.29
CA PHE A 4 6.73 -7.29 -6.62
C PHE A 4 8.16 -7.39 -7.17
N ASN A 5 8.33 -8.10 -8.30
CA ASN A 5 9.67 -8.42 -8.83
C ASN A 5 10.59 -9.01 -7.74
N GLU A 6 10.04 -9.91 -6.92
CA GLU A 6 10.73 -10.56 -5.80
C GLU A 6 11.06 -9.61 -4.64
N LEU A 7 10.55 -8.38 -4.67
CA LEU A 7 10.73 -7.43 -3.58
C LEU A 7 9.56 -7.54 -2.59
N PRO A 8 9.81 -7.59 -1.29
CA PRO A 8 8.73 -7.69 -0.31
C PRO A 8 7.98 -6.36 -0.22
N VAL A 9 6.66 -6.44 -0.33
CA VAL A 9 5.76 -5.27 -0.24
C VAL A 9 4.70 -5.56 0.82
N ALA A 10 4.53 -4.63 1.75
CA ALA A 10 3.49 -4.72 2.77
C ALA A 10 2.18 -4.19 2.20
N VAL A 11 1.17 -5.05 2.11
CA VAL A 11 -0.13 -4.69 1.57
C VAL A 11 -1.18 -4.79 2.67
N GLU A 12 -1.95 -3.72 2.87
CA GLU A 12 -3.03 -3.67 3.82
C GLU A 12 -4.33 -3.33 3.10
N ALA A 13 -5.40 -4.08 3.38
CA ALA A 13 -6.69 -3.85 2.75
C ALA A 13 -7.62 -3.10 3.70
N LYS A 14 -8.33 -2.10 3.20
CA LYS A 14 -9.30 -1.31 3.95
C LYS A 14 -10.65 -1.29 3.22
N ASP A 15 -11.70 -1.58 3.96
CA ASP A 15 -13.08 -1.53 3.46
C ASP A 15 -13.94 -0.70 4.41
N TYR A 16 -14.05 0.59 4.12
CA TYR A 16 -14.77 1.55 4.96
C TYR A 16 -15.95 2.18 4.21
N GLY A 17 -16.61 1.38 3.37
CA GLY A 17 -17.76 1.84 2.61
C GLY A 17 -17.43 2.91 1.58
N GLY A 18 -16.22 2.91 1.07
CA GLY A 18 -15.75 3.90 0.09
C GLY A 18 -15.10 5.15 0.71
N ARG A 19 -15.13 5.26 2.05
CA ARG A 19 -14.47 6.37 2.74
C ARG A 19 -12.95 6.13 2.77
N ILE A 20 -12.18 7.19 2.59
CA ILE A 20 -10.72 7.14 2.59
C ILE A 20 -10.16 8.03 3.69
N GLU A 21 -9.29 7.46 4.52
CA GLU A 21 -8.60 8.17 5.59
C GLU A 21 -7.09 8.07 5.34
N ALA A 22 -6.62 8.80 4.34
CA ALA A 22 -5.27 8.65 3.80
C ALA A 22 -4.18 8.84 4.85
N GLY A 23 -4.24 9.92 5.64
CA GLY A 23 -3.20 10.22 6.62
C GLY A 23 -3.01 9.10 7.64
N THR A 24 -4.10 8.61 8.21
CA THR A 24 -4.07 7.54 9.21
C THR A 24 -3.59 6.24 8.59
N TRP A 25 -4.15 5.87 7.43
CA TRP A 25 -3.81 4.61 6.78
C TRP A 25 -2.37 4.57 6.31
N LEU A 26 -1.83 5.70 5.84
CA LEU A 26 -0.43 5.76 5.42
C LEU A 26 0.52 5.61 6.61
N LYS A 27 0.18 6.14 7.78
CA LYS A 27 0.95 5.91 9.00
C LYS A 27 0.95 4.44 9.41
N GLU A 28 -0.20 3.80 9.36
CA GLU A 28 -0.32 2.38 9.66
C GLU A 28 0.48 1.54 8.68
N SER A 29 0.41 1.89 7.40
CA SER A 29 1.17 1.20 6.35
C SER A 29 2.67 1.34 6.54
N ALA A 30 3.15 2.52 6.92
CA ALA A 30 4.56 2.75 7.19
C ALA A 30 5.06 1.90 8.36
N ALA A 31 4.27 1.80 9.44
CA ALA A 31 4.62 0.97 10.59
C ALA A 31 4.67 -0.50 10.19
N GLU A 32 3.71 -0.97 9.43
CA GLU A 32 3.65 -2.37 8.98
C GLU A 32 4.81 -2.70 8.04
N ARG A 33 5.17 -1.78 7.15
CA ARG A 33 6.35 -1.95 6.28
C ARG A 33 7.61 -2.21 7.11
N ILE A 34 7.80 -1.41 8.17
CA ILE A 34 8.97 -1.55 9.04
C ILE A 34 8.92 -2.88 9.76
N ASN A 35 7.77 -3.25 10.31
CA ASN A 35 7.61 -4.51 11.04
C ASN A 35 7.91 -5.73 10.17
N LEU A 36 7.53 -5.69 8.90
CA LEU A 36 7.73 -6.79 7.96
C LEU A 36 9.08 -6.73 7.24
N GLY A 37 9.84 -5.66 7.39
CA GLY A 37 11.09 -5.48 6.67
C GLY A 37 10.87 -5.31 5.17
N ALA A 38 9.72 -4.77 4.76
CA ALA A 38 9.37 -4.63 3.36
C ALA A 38 10.03 -3.40 2.73
N VAL A 39 10.24 -3.44 1.42
CA VAL A 39 10.82 -2.33 0.67
C VAL A 39 9.81 -1.19 0.48
N ALA A 40 8.54 -1.53 0.45
CA ALA A 40 7.45 -0.57 0.29
C ALA A 40 6.21 -1.03 1.05
N GLY A 41 5.35 -0.07 1.41
CA GLY A 41 4.05 -0.34 1.99
C GLY A 41 2.97 0.38 1.20
N LEU A 42 1.82 -0.25 1.07
CA LEU A 42 0.67 0.36 0.40
C LEU A 42 -0.63 -0.12 1.01
N VAL A 43 -1.69 0.63 0.74
CA VAL A 43 -3.04 0.32 1.19
C VAL A 43 -3.93 0.16 -0.03
N ILE A 44 -4.70 -0.92 -0.06
CA ILE A 44 -5.75 -1.10 -1.07
C ILE A 44 -7.07 -0.73 -0.42
N ALA A 45 -7.69 0.35 -0.90
CA ALA A 45 -8.95 0.85 -0.39
C ALA A 45 -10.10 0.39 -1.29
N LYS A 46 -11.06 -0.30 -0.71
CA LYS A 46 -12.21 -0.79 -1.46
C LYS A 46 -13.16 0.36 -1.78
N ARG A 47 -13.54 0.46 -3.04
CA ARG A 47 -14.54 1.43 -3.51
C ARG A 47 -15.94 0.87 -3.30
N ARG A 48 -16.85 1.74 -2.86
CA ARG A 48 -18.23 1.36 -2.62
C ARG A 48 -18.89 0.94 -3.95
N GLY A 49 -19.55 -0.23 -3.92
CA GLY A 49 -20.27 -0.74 -5.08
C GLY A 49 -19.41 -1.25 -6.23
N VAL A 50 -18.10 -1.33 -6.03
CA VAL A 50 -17.17 -1.81 -7.05
C VAL A 50 -16.59 -3.16 -6.60
N THR A 51 -16.84 -4.21 -7.37
CA THR A 51 -16.39 -5.57 -7.02
C THR A 51 -15.14 -6.00 -7.78
N ASP A 52 -14.82 -5.35 -8.89
CA ASP A 52 -13.62 -5.68 -9.67
C ASP A 52 -12.36 -5.35 -8.88
N PRO A 53 -11.48 -6.33 -8.58
CA PRO A 53 -10.25 -6.07 -7.84
C PRO A 53 -9.34 -5.05 -8.50
N GLY A 54 -9.29 -5.02 -9.83
CA GLY A 54 -8.46 -4.10 -10.57
C GLY A 54 -8.95 -2.66 -10.54
N SER A 55 -10.18 -2.43 -10.07
CA SER A 55 -10.77 -1.10 -9.99
C SER A 55 -10.72 -0.49 -8.59
N GLN A 56 -10.11 -1.17 -7.64
CA GLN A 56 -9.93 -0.62 -6.30
C GLN A 56 -8.82 0.44 -6.30
N ILE A 57 -8.76 1.24 -5.23
CA ILE A 57 -7.80 2.35 -5.14
C ILE A 57 -6.58 1.90 -4.34
N VAL A 58 -5.40 2.29 -4.82
CA VAL A 58 -4.16 2.10 -4.07
C VAL A 58 -3.74 3.43 -3.48
N LEU A 59 -3.40 3.41 -2.19
CA LEU A 59 -2.82 4.55 -1.48
C LEU A 59 -1.40 4.20 -1.09
N MET A 60 -0.45 5.05 -1.44
CA MET A 60 0.94 4.93 -1.03
C MET A 60 1.61 6.29 -1.09
N GLU A 61 2.69 6.45 -0.34
CA GLU A 61 3.51 7.63 -0.50
C GLU A 61 4.40 7.51 -1.73
N VAL A 62 4.83 8.64 -2.26
CA VAL A 62 5.69 8.64 -3.46
C VAL A 62 6.95 7.80 -3.25
N ARG A 63 7.52 7.85 -2.05
CA ARG A 63 8.72 7.04 -1.73
C ARG A 63 8.48 5.53 -1.87
N ASP A 64 7.27 5.08 -1.56
CA ASP A 64 6.91 3.67 -1.72
C ASP A 64 6.76 3.30 -3.20
N LEU A 65 6.17 4.18 -4.00
CA LEU A 65 6.08 3.99 -5.44
C LEU A 65 7.47 3.91 -6.07
N VAL A 66 8.37 4.83 -5.69
CA VAL A 66 9.75 4.83 -6.19
C VAL A 66 10.45 3.53 -5.79
N ALA A 67 10.25 3.07 -4.55
CA ALA A 67 10.84 1.83 -4.08
C ALA A 67 10.40 0.62 -4.92
N ILE A 68 9.11 0.56 -5.27
CA ILE A 68 8.58 -0.53 -6.12
C ILE A 68 9.18 -0.45 -7.52
N LEU A 69 9.25 0.73 -8.10
CA LEU A 69 9.72 0.90 -9.49
C LEU A 69 11.22 0.71 -9.63
N THR A 70 12.00 1.07 -8.62
CA THR A 70 13.47 1.04 -8.69
C THR A 70 14.11 -0.08 -7.87
N GLY A 71 13.37 -0.68 -6.95
CA GLY A 71 13.89 -1.68 -6.03
C GLY A 71 14.58 -1.09 -4.80
N LYS A 72 14.62 0.23 -4.65
CA LYS A 72 15.30 0.90 -3.54
C LYS A 72 14.45 2.04 -2.99
N ARG A 73 14.41 2.16 -1.66
CA ARG A 73 13.77 3.32 -1.05
C ARG A 73 14.65 4.57 -1.22
N PRO A 74 14.06 5.70 -1.62
CA PRO A 74 14.81 6.95 -1.81
C PRO A 74 14.94 7.70 -0.47
N GLU A 75 15.75 7.20 0.41
CA GLU A 75 15.94 7.81 1.75
C GLU A 75 17.35 8.22 2.03
#